data_156bed4c115ce15177b226b5d014794b
#
_entry.id   156bed4c115ce15177b226b5d014794b
#
_cell.length_a   1.000
_cell.length_b   1.000
_cell.length_c   1.000
_cell.angle_alpha   90.00
_cell.angle_beta   90.00
_cell.angle_gamma   90.00
#
_symmetry.space_group_name_H-M   'P 1'
#
loop_
_entity.id
_entity.type
_entity.pdbx_description
1 polymer ?
#
loop_
_entity_poly.entity_id
_entity_poly.type
_entity_poly.pdbx_seq_one_letter_code
_entity_poly.pdbx_strand_id
1 'polypeptide(L)'
;LMAILGWRGLDGMSRAQVATQARADEVLTLQAGLGQWSADLDALVQSPQTQSLDWDGRALRITRRSSQPNDPGPLVVAWTRRATGGGSGVWLRWQSPPLVNRGDWQQAWARAGAWAQNPGDAERRDEVSILPLDGWQLFYFRSNAWTNPLSSGDNAAGAAGTAGAAGAAGAATLPDGVRLVLDVPAGHALTGRITHDWVRPTVGGGKS
;
A
#
# COMPACT_ATOMS: atom_id res chain seq x y z
N LEU A 1 52.61 18.80 11.60
CA LEU A 1 51.56 18.45 12.60
C LEU A 1 50.21 19.13 12.33
N MET A 2 50.19 20.41 11.89
CA MET A 2 48.94 21.14 11.58
C MET A 2 48.13 20.55 10.41
N ALA A 3 48.78 20.01 9.36
CA ALA A 3 48.11 19.47 8.19
C ALA A 3 47.28 18.21 8.50
N ILE A 4 47.72 17.39 9.47
CA ILE A 4 47.01 16.15 9.86
C ILE A 4 45.71 16.47 10.62
N LEU A 5 45.66 17.54 11.40
CA LEU A 5 44.46 17.97 12.14
C LEU A 5 43.39 18.53 11.20
N GLY A 6 43.82 19.29 10.17
CA GLY A 6 42.89 19.81 9.16
C GLY A 6 42.24 18.68 8.31
N TRP A 7 43.01 17.65 7.94
CA TRP A 7 42.50 16.51 7.17
C TRP A 7 41.47 15.69 7.97
N ARG A 8 41.70 15.44 9.26
CA ARG A 8 40.75 14.73 10.13
C ARG A 8 39.44 15.52 10.32
N GLY A 9 39.51 16.84 10.38
CA GLY A 9 38.33 17.69 10.46
C GLY A 9 37.47 17.63 9.23
N LEU A 10 38.07 17.70 8.04
CA LEU A 10 37.38 17.60 6.74
C LEU A 10 36.74 16.20 6.54
N ASP A 11 37.45 15.12 6.90
CA ASP A 11 36.92 13.77 6.81
C ASP A 11 35.70 13.56 7.75
N GLY A 12 35.77 14.12 8.97
CA GLY A 12 34.64 14.10 9.90
C GLY A 12 33.41 14.86 9.40
N MET A 13 33.63 16.05 8.81
CA MET A 13 32.53 16.84 8.20
C MET A 13 31.91 16.11 7.00
N SER A 14 32.73 15.51 6.14
CA SER A 14 32.25 14.76 4.98
C SER A 14 31.40 13.57 5.40
N ARG A 15 31.82 12.79 6.38
CA ARG A 15 31.02 11.67 6.92
C ARG A 15 29.72 12.12 7.55
N ALA A 16 29.72 13.20 8.32
CA ALA A 16 28.52 13.76 8.93
C ALA A 16 27.54 14.24 7.86
N GLN A 17 28.02 14.86 6.79
CA GLN A 17 27.20 15.31 5.67
C GLN A 17 26.56 14.13 4.93
N VAL A 18 27.32 13.07 4.61
CA VAL A 18 26.80 11.84 3.99
C VAL A 18 25.74 11.19 4.87
N ALA A 19 25.96 11.08 6.17
CA ALA A 19 25.00 10.50 7.10
C ALA A 19 23.70 11.35 7.20
N THR A 20 23.81 12.66 7.18
CA THR A 20 22.66 13.58 7.19
C THR A 20 21.86 13.45 5.89
N GLN A 21 22.54 13.40 4.74
CA GLN A 21 21.89 13.21 3.45
C GLN A 21 21.16 11.88 3.37
N ALA A 22 21.79 10.78 3.78
CA ALA A 22 21.16 9.47 3.78
C ALA A 22 19.87 9.43 4.64
N ARG A 23 19.88 10.09 5.80
CA ARG A 23 18.67 10.21 6.65
C ARG A 23 17.58 11.04 5.99
N ALA A 24 17.94 12.13 5.32
CA ALA A 24 16.98 12.94 4.59
C ALA A 24 16.33 12.16 3.44
N ASP A 25 17.12 11.40 2.70
CA ASP A 25 16.64 10.56 1.60
C ASP A 25 15.68 9.46 2.07
N GLU A 26 15.94 8.85 3.24
CA GLU A 26 15.02 7.88 3.86
C GLU A 26 13.66 8.52 4.21
N VAL A 27 13.67 9.72 4.79
CA VAL A 27 12.44 10.47 5.12
C VAL A 27 11.64 10.79 3.87
N LEU A 28 12.30 11.28 2.82
CA LEU A 28 11.67 11.59 1.54
C LEU A 28 11.09 10.34 0.87
N THR A 29 11.78 9.21 0.95
CA THR A 29 11.31 7.93 0.42
C THR A 29 10.05 7.46 1.14
N LEU A 30 10.00 7.56 2.47
CA LEU A 30 8.80 7.25 3.24
C LEU A 30 7.64 8.18 2.86
N GLN A 31 7.88 9.50 2.78
CA GLN A 31 6.85 10.47 2.41
C GLN A 31 6.30 10.19 1.01
N ALA A 32 7.18 9.90 0.04
CA ALA A 32 6.77 9.52 -1.31
C ALA A 32 5.95 8.23 -1.31
N GLY A 33 6.35 7.22 -0.54
CA GLY A 33 5.61 5.97 -0.38
C GLY A 33 4.21 6.17 0.20
N LEU A 34 4.09 6.96 1.28
CA LEU A 34 2.79 7.28 1.90
C LEU A 34 1.91 8.14 0.97
N GLY A 35 2.51 9.09 0.23
CA GLY A 35 1.81 9.88 -0.78
C GLY A 35 1.27 9.01 -1.91
N GLN A 36 2.08 8.05 -2.39
CA GLN A 36 1.64 7.10 -3.42
C GLN A 36 0.54 6.16 -2.90
N TRP A 37 0.64 5.71 -1.64
CA TRP A 37 -0.42 4.95 -0.99
C TRP A 37 -1.75 5.70 -0.99
N SER A 38 -1.76 6.95 -0.55
CA SER A 38 -2.96 7.79 -0.54
C SER A 38 -3.50 8.01 -1.96
N ALA A 39 -2.62 8.29 -2.93
CA ALA A 39 -3.01 8.49 -4.33
C ALA A 39 -3.61 7.23 -4.97
N ASP A 40 -3.14 6.04 -4.59
CA ASP A 40 -3.73 4.78 -5.05
C ASP A 40 -5.16 4.60 -4.50
N LEU A 41 -5.39 4.96 -3.24
CA LEU A 41 -6.71 4.90 -2.61
C LEU A 41 -7.66 6.00 -3.10
N ASP A 42 -7.18 7.21 -3.35
CA ASP A 42 -7.98 8.31 -3.91
C ASP A 42 -8.49 8.01 -5.33
N ALA A 43 -7.71 7.22 -6.06
CA ALA A 43 -8.06 6.83 -7.43
C ALA A 43 -8.91 5.56 -7.54
N LEU A 44 -9.40 5.01 -6.43
CA LEU A 44 -10.24 3.79 -6.42
C LEU A 44 -11.35 3.85 -7.46
N VAL A 45 -11.54 2.75 -8.17
CA VAL A 45 -12.64 2.55 -9.12
C VAL A 45 -13.69 1.68 -8.48
N GLN A 46 -14.93 2.16 -8.46
CA GLN A 46 -16.10 1.36 -8.08
C GLN A 46 -16.81 0.89 -9.35
N SER A 47 -16.82 -0.41 -9.58
CA SER A 47 -17.51 -1.02 -10.69
C SER A 47 -18.16 -2.33 -10.24
N PRO A 48 -19.39 -2.63 -10.69
CA PRO A 48 -20.04 -3.90 -10.39
C PRO A 48 -19.28 -5.12 -10.93
N GLN A 49 -18.40 -4.91 -11.89
CA GLN A 49 -17.67 -5.98 -12.60
C GLN A 49 -16.27 -6.25 -12.02
N THR A 50 -15.78 -5.39 -11.12
CA THR A 50 -14.42 -5.48 -10.58
C THR A 50 -14.44 -5.25 -9.08
N GLN A 51 -13.50 -5.86 -8.38
CA GLN A 51 -13.28 -5.59 -6.96
C GLN A 51 -12.42 -4.33 -6.81
N SER A 52 -12.90 -3.37 -6.04
CA SER A 52 -12.23 -2.08 -5.87
C SER A 52 -11.05 -2.16 -4.92
N LEU A 53 -11.24 -2.86 -3.79
CA LEU A 53 -10.28 -2.96 -2.70
C LEU A 53 -10.41 -4.34 -2.04
N ASP A 54 -9.28 -4.96 -1.72
CA ASP A 54 -9.22 -6.22 -1.01
C ASP A 54 -7.96 -6.33 -0.17
N TRP A 55 -8.11 -6.87 1.02
CA TRP A 55 -7.04 -7.22 1.93
C TRP A 55 -7.13 -8.69 2.32
N ASP A 56 -6.16 -9.50 1.93
CA ASP A 56 -6.10 -10.94 2.21
C ASP A 56 -5.20 -11.31 3.41
N GLY A 57 -4.78 -10.32 4.20
CA GLY A 57 -3.84 -10.51 5.33
C GLY A 57 -2.37 -10.39 4.92
N ARG A 58 -2.08 -10.33 3.62
CA ARG A 58 -0.73 -10.27 3.08
C ARG A 58 -0.55 -9.16 2.06
N ALA A 59 -1.50 -9.03 1.15
CA ALA A 59 -1.51 -8.01 0.11
C ALA A 59 -2.76 -7.14 0.19
N LEU A 60 -2.59 -5.83 0.08
CA LEU A 60 -3.67 -4.93 -0.27
C LEU A 60 -3.71 -4.79 -1.78
N ARG A 61 -4.84 -5.17 -2.38
CA ARG A 61 -5.09 -5.05 -3.82
C ARG A 61 -6.10 -3.94 -4.08
N ILE A 62 -5.83 -3.13 -5.08
CA ILE A 62 -6.60 -1.94 -5.40
C ILE A 62 -6.86 -1.90 -6.90
N THR A 63 -8.11 -1.73 -7.32
CA THR A 63 -8.43 -1.33 -8.69
C THR A 63 -8.56 0.19 -8.72
N ARG A 64 -7.67 0.85 -9.45
CA ARG A 64 -7.61 2.31 -9.52
C ARG A 64 -7.68 2.85 -10.94
N ARG A 65 -8.08 4.12 -11.09
CA ARG A 65 -7.96 4.84 -12.35
C ARG A 65 -6.47 5.08 -12.64
N SER A 66 -6.10 5.03 -13.93
CA SER A 66 -4.78 5.51 -14.34
C SER A 66 -4.64 7.00 -14.09
N SER A 67 -3.44 7.43 -13.78
CA SER A 67 -3.05 8.85 -13.76
C SER A 67 -2.66 9.38 -15.15
N GLN A 68 -2.53 8.50 -16.13
CA GLN A 68 -2.23 8.87 -17.52
C GLN A 68 -3.54 9.09 -18.28
N PRO A 69 -3.76 10.29 -18.89
CA PRO A 69 -5.03 10.62 -19.52
C PRO A 69 -5.41 9.72 -20.70
N ASN A 70 -4.40 9.12 -21.35
CA ASN A 70 -4.57 8.31 -22.57
C ASN A 70 -4.62 6.81 -22.30
N ASP A 71 -4.55 6.39 -21.04
CA ASP A 71 -4.63 4.96 -20.72
C ASP A 71 -6.04 4.42 -21.02
N PRO A 72 -6.14 3.24 -21.65
CA PRO A 72 -7.42 2.70 -22.10
C PRO A 72 -8.32 2.18 -20.97
N GLY A 73 -7.83 2.11 -19.73
CA GLY A 73 -8.62 1.55 -18.63
C GLY A 73 -7.94 1.65 -17.26
N PRO A 74 -8.56 0.99 -16.26
CA PRO A 74 -8.04 0.98 -14.90
C PRO A 74 -6.76 0.15 -14.79
N LEU A 75 -6.10 0.29 -13.64
CA LEU A 75 -4.93 -0.48 -13.23
C LEU A 75 -5.29 -1.33 -11.99
N VAL A 76 -4.61 -2.45 -11.83
CA VAL A 76 -4.52 -3.16 -10.56
C VAL A 76 -3.20 -2.79 -9.90
N VAL A 77 -3.27 -2.31 -8.67
CA VAL A 77 -2.11 -2.04 -7.83
C VAL A 77 -2.15 -2.96 -6.63
N ALA A 78 -0.98 -3.40 -6.19
CA ALA A 78 -0.85 -4.18 -4.97
C ALA A 78 0.27 -3.66 -4.08
N TRP A 79 0.04 -3.74 -2.78
CA TRP A 79 0.99 -3.40 -1.73
C TRP A 79 1.20 -4.61 -0.84
N THR A 80 2.44 -4.88 -0.48
CA THR A 80 2.79 -5.98 0.42
C THR A 80 4.04 -5.68 1.22
N ARG A 81 4.22 -6.40 2.33
CA ARG A 81 5.52 -6.55 2.98
C ARG A 81 6.04 -7.95 2.68
N ARG A 82 7.17 -8.04 2.01
CA ARG A 82 7.84 -9.32 1.75
C ARG A 82 9.01 -9.50 2.70
N ALA A 83 9.06 -10.66 3.38
CA ALA A 83 10.19 -11.01 4.23
C ALA A 83 11.46 -11.22 3.40
N THR A 84 12.59 -10.71 3.91
CA THR A 84 13.90 -10.81 3.29
C THR A 84 14.86 -11.76 4.04
N GLY A 85 14.41 -12.35 5.14
CA GLY A 85 15.17 -13.18 6.05
C GLY A 85 15.43 -12.49 7.38
N GLY A 86 15.67 -13.27 8.44
CA GLY A 86 15.97 -12.74 9.78
C GLY A 86 14.86 -11.93 10.46
N GLY A 87 13.62 -12.05 10.01
CA GLY A 87 12.46 -11.28 10.55
C GLY A 87 12.22 -9.94 9.89
N SER A 88 13.21 -9.38 9.21
CA SER A 88 13.08 -8.14 8.44
C SER A 88 12.28 -8.37 7.16
N GLY A 89 11.75 -7.29 6.59
CA GLY A 89 11.07 -7.32 5.31
C GLY A 89 11.18 -5.98 4.61
N VAL A 90 10.59 -5.90 3.43
CA VAL A 90 10.56 -4.68 2.62
C VAL A 90 9.13 -4.37 2.23
N TRP A 91 8.74 -3.12 2.33
CA TRP A 91 7.48 -2.61 1.83
C TRP A 91 7.58 -2.40 0.32
N LEU A 92 6.69 -3.05 -0.41
CA LEU A 92 6.75 -3.16 -1.85
C LEU A 92 5.42 -2.72 -2.46
N ARG A 93 5.50 -2.10 -3.63
CA ARG A 93 4.38 -1.77 -4.49
C ARG A 93 4.56 -2.41 -5.86
N TRP A 94 3.49 -2.98 -6.40
CA TRP A 94 3.40 -3.50 -7.75
C TRP A 94 2.22 -2.88 -8.48
N GLN A 95 2.32 -2.78 -9.81
CA GLN A 95 1.27 -2.23 -10.65
C GLN A 95 1.17 -2.99 -11.97
N SER A 96 -0.05 -3.26 -12.41
CA SER A 96 -0.31 -3.82 -13.74
C SER A 96 -0.17 -2.77 -14.84
N PRO A 97 -0.02 -3.19 -16.11
CA PRO A 97 -0.36 -2.34 -17.25
C PRO A 97 -1.84 -1.92 -17.22
N PRO A 98 -2.24 -0.90 -18.03
CA PRO A 98 -3.65 -0.54 -18.21
C PRO A 98 -4.48 -1.71 -18.74
N LEU A 99 -5.67 -1.90 -18.18
CA LEU A 99 -6.52 -3.07 -18.43
C LEU A 99 -7.69 -2.68 -19.34
N VAL A 100 -7.87 -3.43 -20.43
CA VAL A 100 -8.86 -3.09 -21.45
C VAL A 100 -10.19 -3.81 -21.22
N ASN A 101 -10.16 -5.01 -20.66
CA ASN A 101 -11.33 -5.84 -20.48
C ASN A 101 -11.32 -6.57 -19.12
N ARG A 102 -12.45 -7.23 -18.82
CA ARG A 102 -12.61 -7.96 -17.54
C ARG A 102 -11.63 -9.13 -17.40
N GLY A 103 -11.29 -9.81 -18.49
CA GLY A 103 -10.34 -10.93 -18.46
C GLY A 103 -8.94 -10.47 -18.07
N ASP A 104 -8.49 -9.35 -18.62
CA ASP A 104 -7.21 -8.73 -18.27
C ASP A 104 -7.20 -8.33 -16.80
N TRP A 105 -8.32 -7.76 -16.31
CA TRP A 105 -8.46 -7.41 -14.89
C TRP A 105 -8.36 -8.64 -13.98
N GLN A 106 -9.06 -9.73 -14.32
CA GLN A 106 -9.01 -10.96 -13.52
C GLN A 106 -7.60 -11.54 -13.46
N GLN A 107 -6.88 -11.54 -14.57
CA GLN A 107 -5.49 -11.99 -14.62
C GLN A 107 -4.57 -11.11 -13.81
N ALA A 108 -4.70 -9.77 -13.92
CA ALA A 108 -3.91 -8.82 -13.14
C ALA A 108 -4.19 -8.94 -11.63
N TRP A 109 -5.46 -9.13 -11.25
CA TRP A 109 -5.88 -9.32 -9.87
C TRP A 109 -5.30 -10.59 -9.24
N ALA A 110 -5.34 -11.70 -9.98
CA ALA A 110 -4.73 -12.96 -9.57
C ALA A 110 -3.20 -12.85 -9.50
N ARG A 111 -2.58 -12.20 -10.49
CA ARG A 111 -1.14 -11.95 -10.53
C ARG A 111 -0.68 -11.10 -9.35
N ALA A 112 -1.44 -10.08 -8.96
CA ALA A 112 -1.15 -9.25 -7.78
C ALA A 112 -1.08 -10.09 -6.49
N GLY A 113 -1.99 -11.05 -6.31
CA GLY A 113 -1.97 -11.98 -5.18
C GLY A 113 -0.77 -12.93 -5.21
N ALA A 114 -0.47 -13.50 -6.38
CA ALA A 114 0.69 -14.37 -6.57
C ALA A 114 2.02 -13.62 -6.36
N TRP A 115 2.12 -12.40 -6.87
CA TRP A 115 3.29 -11.52 -6.66
C TRP A 115 3.59 -11.29 -5.18
N ALA A 116 2.58 -11.05 -4.37
CA ALA A 116 2.78 -10.81 -2.93
C ALA A 116 3.33 -12.03 -2.19
N GLN A 117 3.06 -13.23 -2.71
CA GLN A 117 3.49 -14.49 -2.10
C GLN A 117 4.82 -14.99 -2.65
N ASN A 118 4.91 -15.11 -3.96
CA ASN A 118 6.07 -15.67 -4.64
C ASN A 118 6.17 -15.08 -6.07
N PRO A 119 6.80 -13.90 -6.22
CA PRO A 119 6.92 -13.23 -7.52
C PRO A 119 7.84 -13.99 -8.46
N GLY A 120 7.44 -14.09 -9.72
CA GLY A 120 8.32 -14.45 -10.83
C GLY A 120 9.23 -13.28 -11.22
N ASP A 121 10.14 -13.54 -12.18
CA ASP A 121 11.09 -12.51 -12.65
C ASP A 121 10.39 -11.33 -13.33
N ALA A 122 9.26 -11.57 -13.99
CA ALA A 122 8.46 -10.51 -14.62
C ALA A 122 7.87 -9.57 -13.56
N GLU A 123 7.23 -10.12 -12.54
CA GLU A 123 6.63 -9.33 -11.47
C GLU A 123 7.67 -8.56 -10.65
N ARG A 124 8.86 -9.12 -10.48
CA ARG A 124 9.98 -8.45 -9.78
C ARG A 124 10.50 -7.23 -10.53
N ARG A 125 10.41 -7.21 -11.86
CA ARG A 125 10.82 -6.03 -12.65
C ARG A 125 9.86 -4.86 -12.51
N ASP A 126 8.59 -5.17 -12.24
CA ASP A 126 7.51 -4.18 -12.15
C ASP A 126 7.25 -3.76 -10.70
N GLU A 127 8.00 -4.30 -9.72
CA GLU A 127 7.87 -3.92 -8.33
C GLU A 127 8.78 -2.74 -7.95
N VAL A 128 8.30 -1.94 -7.03
CA VAL A 128 9.06 -0.84 -6.43
C VAL A 128 9.26 -1.13 -4.94
N SER A 129 10.52 -1.19 -4.54
CA SER A 129 10.94 -1.24 -3.14
C SER A 129 10.86 0.16 -2.54
N ILE A 130 10.22 0.30 -1.38
CA ILE A 130 10.04 1.59 -0.72
C ILE A 130 10.95 1.70 0.49
N LEU A 131 10.71 0.90 1.53
CA LEU A 131 11.54 0.94 2.73
C LEU A 131 11.53 -0.42 3.47
N PRO A 132 12.55 -0.68 4.31
CA PRO A 132 12.54 -1.83 5.21
C PRO A 132 11.42 -1.71 6.24
N LEU A 133 10.76 -2.84 6.55
CA LEU A 133 9.71 -2.94 7.56
C LEU A 133 9.85 -4.23 8.38
N ASP A 134 9.69 -4.13 9.69
CA ASP A 134 9.53 -5.29 10.57
C ASP A 134 8.11 -5.82 10.56
N GLY A 135 7.13 -4.94 10.39
CA GLY A 135 5.72 -5.31 10.33
C GLY A 135 4.86 -4.27 9.62
N TRP A 136 3.68 -4.69 9.20
CA TRP A 136 2.63 -3.80 8.76
C TRP A 136 1.26 -4.38 9.06
N GLN A 137 0.28 -3.49 9.29
CA GLN A 137 -1.09 -3.86 9.60
C GLN A 137 -2.04 -2.88 8.91
N LEU A 138 -3.22 -3.38 8.59
CA LEU A 138 -4.30 -2.60 8.01
C LEU A 138 -5.55 -2.70 8.87
N PHE A 139 -6.25 -1.56 8.98
CA PHE A 139 -7.55 -1.47 9.59
C PHE A 139 -8.51 -0.73 8.67
N TYR A 140 -9.78 -1.15 8.64
CA TYR A 140 -10.83 -0.46 7.93
C TYR A 140 -11.72 0.28 8.90
N PHE A 141 -12.07 1.52 8.55
CA PHE A 141 -13.07 2.29 9.27
C PHE A 141 -14.44 2.02 8.66
N ARG A 142 -15.31 1.44 9.45
CA ARG A 142 -16.69 1.10 9.10
C ARG A 142 -17.57 1.25 10.34
N SER A 143 -18.80 1.69 10.17
CA SER A 143 -19.77 1.81 11.28
C SER A 143 -19.16 2.53 12.51
N ASN A 144 -18.42 3.60 12.25
CA ASN A 144 -17.78 4.45 13.27
C ASN A 144 -16.70 3.76 14.13
N ALA A 145 -16.09 2.68 13.64
CA ALA A 145 -15.03 1.96 14.33
C ALA A 145 -13.92 1.50 13.37
N TRP A 146 -12.69 1.43 13.90
CA TRP A 146 -11.57 0.79 13.21
C TRP A 146 -11.61 -0.71 13.52
N THR A 147 -11.68 -1.53 12.48
CA THR A 147 -11.77 -2.99 12.59
C THR A 147 -10.68 -3.66 11.76
N ASN A 148 -10.28 -4.86 12.18
CA ASN A 148 -9.41 -5.69 11.35
C ASN A 148 -10.23 -6.20 10.14
N PRO A 149 -9.79 -5.96 8.89
CA PRO A 149 -10.54 -6.39 7.70
C PRO A 149 -10.75 -7.90 7.59
N LEU A 150 -9.93 -8.70 8.30
CA LEU A 150 -10.00 -10.15 8.32
C LEU A 150 -10.91 -10.70 9.42
N SER A 151 -11.46 -9.84 10.29
CA SER A 151 -12.37 -10.30 11.37
C SER A 151 -13.69 -10.74 10.78
N SER A 152 -14.16 -11.92 11.19
CA SER A 152 -15.41 -12.54 10.72
C SER A 152 -16.67 -11.68 10.96
N GLY A 153 -16.60 -10.67 11.84
CA GLY A 153 -17.69 -9.72 12.10
C GLY A 153 -17.99 -8.79 10.92
N ASP A 154 -17.01 -8.49 10.08
CA ASP A 154 -17.20 -7.60 8.93
C ASP A 154 -17.83 -8.29 7.72
N ASN A 155 -17.73 -9.63 7.65
CA ASN A 155 -18.41 -10.43 6.65
C ASN A 155 -19.88 -10.71 7.03
N ALA A 156 -20.25 -10.56 8.30
CA ALA A 156 -21.59 -10.88 8.81
C ALA A 156 -22.60 -9.74 8.63
N ALA A 157 -22.18 -8.50 8.46
CA ALA A 157 -23.10 -7.37 8.20
C ALA A 157 -23.77 -7.44 6.82
N GLY A 158 -23.32 -8.34 5.92
CA GLY A 158 -23.96 -8.66 4.64
C GLY A 158 -24.82 -9.91 4.65
N ALA A 159 -24.83 -10.68 5.75
CA ALA A 159 -25.48 -12.00 5.82
C ALA A 159 -26.83 -12.06 6.58
N ALA A 160 -27.38 -10.93 7.05
CA ALA A 160 -28.71 -10.84 7.66
C ALA A 160 -29.78 -10.48 6.63
N GLY A 161 -29.90 -11.28 5.55
CA GLY A 161 -30.91 -11.11 4.51
C GLY A 161 -31.06 -12.36 3.67
N THR A 162 -31.96 -13.26 4.08
CA THR A 162 -32.61 -14.32 3.32
C THR A 162 -31.70 -15.35 2.63
N ALA A 163 -31.67 -16.56 3.16
CA ALA A 163 -31.29 -17.76 2.43
C ALA A 163 -32.10 -17.89 1.13
N GLY A 164 -31.45 -17.69 -0.02
CA GLY A 164 -32.08 -17.94 -1.31
C GLY A 164 -31.57 -17.04 -2.42
N ALA A 165 -30.30 -17.11 -2.81
CA ALA A 165 -29.81 -16.89 -4.16
C ALA A 165 -28.29 -17.12 -4.16
N ALA A 166 -27.88 -18.29 -4.61
CA ALA A 166 -26.50 -18.53 -5.06
C ALA A 166 -26.28 -17.69 -6.32
N GLY A 167 -25.46 -16.66 -6.24
CA GLY A 167 -25.06 -15.93 -7.45
C GLY A 167 -25.02 -14.41 -7.36
N ALA A 168 -24.31 -13.86 -6.39
CA ALA A 168 -23.62 -12.58 -6.51
C ALA A 168 -22.72 -12.47 -5.27
N ALA A 169 -21.42 -12.61 -5.44
CA ALA A 169 -20.48 -12.12 -4.44
C ALA A 169 -20.78 -10.62 -4.26
N GLY A 170 -21.50 -10.28 -3.21
CA GLY A 170 -21.89 -8.90 -2.93
C GLY A 170 -20.64 -8.06 -2.93
N ALA A 171 -20.61 -7.01 -3.73
CA ALA A 171 -19.52 -6.06 -3.74
C ALA A 171 -19.35 -5.57 -2.30
N ALA A 172 -18.25 -6.01 -1.66
CA ALA A 172 -17.95 -5.62 -0.31
C ALA A 172 -17.95 -4.09 -0.26
N THR A 173 -18.79 -3.49 0.58
CA THR A 173 -18.89 -2.05 0.68
C THR A 173 -17.52 -1.48 1.03
N LEU A 174 -17.04 -0.51 0.26
CA LEU A 174 -15.76 0.14 0.52
C LEU A 174 -15.79 0.73 1.94
N PRO A 175 -14.67 0.62 2.68
CA PRO A 175 -14.56 1.27 3.97
C PRO A 175 -14.56 2.80 3.81
N ASP A 176 -14.97 3.52 4.84
CA ASP A 176 -14.93 4.98 4.88
C ASP A 176 -13.52 5.50 5.14
N GLY A 177 -12.64 4.65 5.67
CA GLY A 177 -11.23 4.93 5.84
C GLY A 177 -10.38 3.66 5.88
N VAL A 178 -9.09 3.82 5.60
CA VAL A 178 -8.08 2.78 5.69
C VAL A 178 -6.93 3.30 6.53
N ARG A 179 -6.61 2.61 7.61
CA ARG A 179 -5.44 2.88 8.45
C ARG A 179 -4.32 1.92 8.09
N LEU A 180 -3.19 2.48 7.77
CA LEU A 180 -1.93 1.79 7.57
C LEU A 180 -1.07 1.97 8.82
N VAL A 181 -0.60 0.88 9.40
CA VAL A 181 0.36 0.88 10.51
C VAL A 181 1.63 0.18 10.03
N LEU A 182 2.74 0.88 10.09
CA LEU A 182 4.06 0.41 9.68
C LEU A 182 4.97 0.34 10.90
N ASP A 183 5.63 -0.79 11.09
CA ASP A 183 6.69 -0.93 12.09
C ASP A 183 8.05 -0.84 11.37
N VAL A 184 8.72 0.31 11.51
CA VAL A 184 10.03 0.59 10.87
C VAL A 184 11.14 0.14 11.80
N PRO A 185 12.13 -0.66 11.31
CA PRO A 185 13.20 -1.19 12.12
C PRO A 185 14.10 -0.10 12.70
N ALA A 186 14.82 -0.44 13.77
CA ALA A 186 15.82 0.44 14.37
C ALA A 186 16.99 0.69 13.41
N GLY A 187 17.64 1.84 13.56
CA GLY A 187 18.81 2.22 12.75
C GLY A 187 18.48 3.08 11.53
N HIS A 188 17.20 3.33 11.25
CA HIS A 188 16.74 4.23 10.19
C HIS A 188 16.47 5.65 10.72
N ALA A 189 16.31 6.61 9.79
CA ALA A 189 16.03 8.02 10.14
C ALA A 189 14.73 8.17 10.93
N LEU A 190 13.73 7.38 10.57
CA LEU A 190 12.48 7.20 11.30
C LEU A 190 12.41 5.76 11.77
N THR A 191 12.13 5.53 13.04
CA THR A 191 12.07 4.20 13.65
C THR A 191 10.80 4.04 14.47
N GLY A 192 10.35 2.79 14.62
CA GLY A 192 9.17 2.48 15.43
C GLY A 192 7.89 2.52 14.63
N ARG A 193 6.77 2.70 15.32
CA ARG A 193 5.44 2.60 14.73
C ARG A 193 5.00 3.91 14.10
N ILE A 194 4.66 3.85 12.82
CA ILE A 194 4.10 4.95 12.04
C ILE A 194 2.67 4.58 11.66
N THR A 195 1.74 5.49 11.90
CA THR A 195 0.33 5.32 11.52
C THR A 195 -0.02 6.36 10.46
N HIS A 196 -0.66 5.91 9.39
CA HIS A 196 -1.14 6.77 8.31
C HIS A 196 -2.59 6.43 7.99
N ASP A 197 -3.47 7.41 8.10
CA ASP A 197 -4.90 7.25 7.86
C ASP A 197 -5.27 7.88 6.52
N TRP A 198 -5.96 7.11 5.71
CA TRP A 198 -6.68 7.60 4.56
C TRP A 198 -8.18 7.60 4.86
N VAL A 199 -8.85 8.70 4.54
CA VAL A 199 -10.30 8.84 4.66
C VAL A 199 -10.87 9.03 3.25
N ARG A 200 -11.88 8.25 2.93
CA ARG A 200 -12.53 8.34 1.63
C ARG A 200 -13.09 9.75 1.40
N PRO A 201 -12.71 10.43 0.30
CA PRO A 201 -13.29 11.71 -0.03
C PRO A 201 -14.81 11.56 -0.21
N THR A 202 -15.61 12.16 0.66
CA THR A 202 -17.05 12.22 0.50
C THR A 202 -17.38 13.29 -0.52
N VAL A 203 -17.83 12.88 -1.69
CA VAL A 203 -18.36 13.81 -2.68
C VAL A 203 -19.72 14.30 -2.19
N GLY A 204 -19.76 15.55 -1.72
CA GLY A 204 -20.98 16.27 -1.45
C GLY A 204 -21.48 16.16 -0.01
N GLY A 205 -21.04 17.10 0.83
CA GLY A 205 -21.83 17.52 1.96
C GLY A 205 -23.18 18.03 1.44
N GLY A 206 -24.24 17.28 1.67
CA GLY A 206 -25.58 17.77 1.41
C GLY A 206 -25.76 19.06 2.17
N LYS A 207 -26.03 20.15 1.45
CA LYS A 207 -26.57 21.37 2.06
C LYS A 207 -27.93 21.02 2.59
N SER A 208 -28.09 21.02 3.90
CA SER A 208 -29.40 21.23 4.56
C SER A 208 -29.82 22.65 4.35
#